data_5e1449e2a84714d3f586f235ac88d79a
#
_entry.id   5e1449e2a84714d3f586f235ac88d79a
#
_cell.length_a   1.000
_cell.length_b   1.000
_cell.length_c   1.000
_cell.angle_alpha   90.00
_cell.angle_beta   90.00
_cell.angle_gamma   90.00
#
_symmetry.space_group_name_H-M   'P 1'
#
loop_
_entity.id
_entity.type
_entity.pdbx_description
1 polymer ?
#
loop_
_entity_poly.entity_id
_entity_poly.type
_entity_poly.pdbx_seq_one_letter_code
_entity_poly.pdbx_strand_id
1 'polypeptide(L)'
;MEKAAEAILSVEHVGKSFGKNRVLTDINLSVSRGDVTCIIGASGSGKSTLLRCINLLGRPDEGRILYHGEDILRRGFNAPAYRARVGMVFQSFNLFANMNVLENCMAGMVRVQKLERETARERALHYLEKVGMAPYIHARPRQLSGGQQQRVAIARALAMEPEVLLFDEPTSALDPQMVGEVLAVMRTLAVEGLTMLIVTHEMAFARDVSTHVAFMDGGVIAEEGPPHEIFEAPENPRTREFLSRFMAR
;
A
#
# COMPACT_ATOMS: atom_id res chain seq x y z
N MET A 1 3.80 -23.61 21.08
CA MET A 1 2.69 -22.68 20.78
C MET A 1 3.31 -21.36 20.38
N GLU A 2 3.48 -21.13 19.09
CA GLU A 2 3.85 -19.80 18.59
C GLU A 2 2.76 -18.83 18.99
N LYS A 3 3.14 -17.74 19.67
CA LYS A 3 2.22 -16.62 19.93
C LYS A 3 1.77 -16.12 18.56
N ALA A 4 0.48 -16.26 18.25
CA ALA A 4 -0.08 -15.59 17.09
C ALA A 4 0.38 -14.13 17.12
N ALA A 5 1.11 -13.68 16.09
CA ALA A 5 1.62 -12.33 16.02
C ALA A 5 0.40 -11.39 16.10
N GLU A 6 0.45 -10.43 17.03
CA GLU A 6 -0.66 -9.50 17.25
C GLU A 6 -0.87 -8.67 15.97
N ALA A 7 -2.08 -8.72 15.43
CA ALA A 7 -2.41 -8.01 14.21
C ALA A 7 -2.31 -6.50 14.41
N ILE A 8 -1.54 -5.83 13.55
CA ILE A 8 -1.45 -4.37 13.54
C ILE A 8 -2.67 -3.73 12.88
N LEU A 9 -3.22 -4.40 11.85
CA LEU A 9 -4.46 -4.04 11.17
C LEU A 9 -5.38 -5.26 11.10
N SER A 10 -6.67 -5.07 11.42
CA SER A 10 -7.72 -6.06 11.20
C SER A 10 -8.91 -5.41 10.51
N VAL A 11 -9.36 -6.05 9.45
CA VAL A 11 -10.57 -5.69 8.70
C VAL A 11 -11.60 -6.77 9.00
N GLU A 12 -12.75 -6.40 9.53
CA GLU A 12 -13.75 -7.35 10.00
C GLU A 12 -15.12 -7.01 9.42
N HIS A 13 -15.65 -7.94 8.62
CA HIS A 13 -16.97 -7.86 7.99
C HIS A 13 -17.21 -6.57 7.20
N VAL A 14 -16.15 -6.03 6.56
CA VAL A 14 -16.24 -4.74 5.87
C VAL A 14 -17.01 -4.88 4.56
N GLY A 15 -18.06 -4.04 4.46
CA GLY A 15 -18.86 -3.85 3.26
C GLY A 15 -18.83 -2.41 2.75
N LYS A 16 -18.87 -2.25 1.40
CA LYS A 16 -18.90 -0.94 0.75
C LYS A 16 -19.73 -0.95 -0.52
N SER A 17 -20.63 0.02 -0.64
CA SER A 17 -21.44 0.24 -1.84
C SER A 17 -21.27 1.66 -2.38
N PHE A 18 -21.44 1.82 -3.67
CA PHE A 18 -21.57 3.10 -4.35
C PHE A 18 -22.91 3.14 -5.09
N GLY A 19 -23.88 3.84 -4.52
CA GLY A 19 -25.26 3.78 -4.98
C GLY A 19 -25.82 2.36 -4.86
N LYS A 20 -26.23 1.77 -5.98
CA LYS A 20 -26.75 0.39 -6.02
C LYS A 20 -25.66 -0.68 -6.24
N ASN A 21 -24.42 -0.27 -6.51
CA ASN A 21 -23.35 -1.20 -6.78
C ASN A 21 -22.61 -1.55 -5.50
N ARG A 22 -22.71 -2.80 -5.04
CA ARG A 22 -21.94 -3.33 -3.92
C ARG A 22 -20.56 -3.73 -4.41
N VAL A 23 -19.51 -3.08 -3.89
CA VAL A 23 -18.11 -3.25 -4.32
C VAL A 23 -17.32 -4.11 -3.34
N LEU A 24 -17.61 -4.00 -2.05
CA LEU A 24 -17.03 -4.88 -1.02
C LEU A 24 -18.17 -5.58 -0.28
N THR A 25 -17.99 -6.90 -0.08
CA THR A 25 -18.96 -7.76 0.60
C THR A 25 -18.24 -8.63 1.62
N ASP A 26 -18.48 -8.35 2.89
CA ASP A 26 -17.96 -9.17 4.01
C ASP A 26 -16.46 -9.42 3.97
N ILE A 27 -15.65 -8.37 3.77
CA ILE A 27 -14.20 -8.47 3.73
C ILE A 27 -13.67 -8.69 5.14
N ASN A 28 -12.86 -9.75 5.28
CA ASN A 28 -12.10 -10.07 6.48
C ASN A 28 -10.63 -10.19 6.08
N LEU A 29 -9.72 -9.49 6.76
CA LEU A 29 -8.27 -9.50 6.47
C LEU A 29 -7.51 -9.10 7.72
N SER A 30 -6.43 -9.81 8.03
CA SER A 30 -5.52 -9.49 9.12
C SER A 30 -4.10 -9.27 8.61
N VAL A 31 -3.42 -8.25 9.13
CA VAL A 31 -2.03 -7.93 8.80
C VAL A 31 -1.24 -7.78 10.09
N SER A 32 -0.19 -8.58 10.25
CA SER A 32 0.71 -8.53 11.40
C SER A 32 1.90 -7.62 11.14
N ARG A 33 2.61 -7.24 12.20
CA ARG A 33 3.82 -6.42 12.05
C ARG A 33 4.89 -7.17 11.26
N GLY A 34 5.46 -6.52 10.25
CA GLY A 34 6.49 -7.07 9.36
C GLY A 34 5.92 -7.90 8.20
N ASP A 35 4.60 -8.10 8.12
CA ASP A 35 3.98 -8.79 7.00
C ASP A 35 4.05 -7.94 5.72
N VAL A 36 4.25 -8.63 4.61
CA VAL A 36 4.03 -8.12 3.26
C VAL A 36 2.82 -8.85 2.68
N THR A 37 1.65 -8.23 2.80
CA THR A 37 0.41 -8.79 2.27
C THR A 37 0.15 -8.25 0.86
N CYS A 38 0.09 -9.13 -0.15
CA CYS A 38 -0.28 -8.76 -1.50
C CYS A 38 -1.76 -9.07 -1.78
N ILE A 39 -2.51 -8.08 -2.26
CA ILE A 39 -3.89 -8.24 -2.74
C ILE A 39 -3.85 -8.31 -4.27
N ILE A 40 -4.24 -9.46 -4.81
CA ILE A 40 -4.32 -9.72 -6.24
C ILE A 40 -5.77 -9.95 -6.68
N GLY A 41 -6.05 -9.89 -7.98
CA GLY A 41 -7.39 -10.13 -8.52
C GLY A 41 -7.70 -9.26 -9.73
N ALA A 42 -8.81 -9.54 -10.39
CA ALA A 42 -9.24 -8.85 -11.60
C ALA A 42 -9.47 -7.34 -11.37
N SER A 43 -9.38 -6.54 -12.44
CA SER A 43 -9.78 -5.14 -12.38
C SER A 43 -11.25 -5.03 -11.96
N GLY A 44 -11.56 -4.06 -11.09
CA GLY A 44 -12.91 -3.88 -10.57
C GLY A 44 -13.31 -4.82 -9.42
N SER A 45 -12.45 -5.73 -8.94
CA SER A 45 -12.78 -6.62 -7.81
C SER A 45 -12.86 -5.94 -6.44
N GLY A 46 -12.55 -4.63 -6.34
CA GLY A 46 -12.69 -3.87 -5.09
C GLY A 46 -11.38 -3.57 -4.35
N LYS A 47 -10.22 -4.02 -4.84
CA LYS A 47 -8.90 -3.89 -4.18
C LYS A 47 -8.56 -2.46 -3.74
N SER A 48 -8.59 -1.51 -4.65
CA SER A 48 -8.32 -0.09 -4.33
C SER A 48 -9.38 0.52 -3.40
N THR A 49 -10.62 0.05 -3.47
CA THR A 49 -11.69 0.46 -2.54
C THR A 49 -11.38 -0.02 -1.13
N LEU A 50 -10.91 -1.26 -0.97
CA LEU A 50 -10.49 -1.79 0.32
C LEU A 50 -9.34 -0.96 0.92
N LEU A 51 -8.26 -0.69 0.15
CA LEU A 51 -7.16 0.14 0.63
C LEU A 51 -7.62 1.54 1.05
N ARG A 52 -8.54 2.15 0.28
CA ARG A 52 -9.09 3.47 0.62
C ARG A 52 -9.96 3.43 1.88
N CYS A 53 -10.67 2.34 2.15
CA CYS A 53 -11.38 2.15 3.41
C CYS A 53 -10.39 2.03 4.58
N ILE A 54 -9.33 1.24 4.44
CA ILE A 54 -8.27 1.09 5.45
C ILE A 54 -7.60 2.44 5.75
N ASN A 55 -7.28 3.25 4.74
CA ASN A 55 -6.65 4.57 4.93
C ASN A 55 -7.64 5.68 5.32
N LEU A 56 -8.93 5.38 5.51
CA LEU A 56 -9.99 6.37 5.79
C LEU A 56 -10.14 7.46 4.70
N LEU A 57 -9.79 7.16 3.45
CA LEU A 57 -10.10 7.97 2.27
C LEU A 57 -11.53 7.68 1.75
N GLY A 58 -12.05 6.52 2.10
CA GLY A 58 -13.44 6.12 1.94
C GLY A 58 -13.93 5.49 3.24
N ARG A 59 -15.13 5.79 3.68
CA ARG A 59 -15.70 5.14 4.85
C ARG A 59 -16.45 3.88 4.41
N PRO A 60 -16.23 2.70 5.01
CA PRO A 60 -17.06 1.53 4.77
C PRO A 60 -18.47 1.78 5.27
N ASP A 61 -19.44 1.03 4.72
CA ASP A 61 -20.85 1.14 5.11
C ASP A 61 -21.20 0.15 6.23
N GLU A 62 -20.44 -0.97 6.29
CA GLU A 62 -20.63 -2.06 7.26
C GLU A 62 -19.27 -2.53 7.78
N GLY A 63 -19.27 -3.22 8.90
CA GLY A 63 -18.09 -3.80 9.51
C GLY A 63 -17.25 -2.81 10.30
N ARG A 64 -16.04 -3.21 10.65
CA ARG A 64 -15.08 -2.41 11.40
C ARG A 64 -13.66 -2.64 10.89
N ILE A 65 -12.80 -1.64 11.14
CA ILE A 65 -11.37 -1.72 10.86
C ILE A 65 -10.65 -1.37 12.16
N LEU A 66 -9.80 -2.27 12.62
CA LEU A 66 -9.06 -2.10 13.84
C LEU A 66 -7.59 -1.79 13.53
N TYR A 67 -7.02 -0.84 14.23
CA TYR A 67 -5.60 -0.53 14.23
C TYR A 67 -5.08 -0.63 15.66
N HIS A 68 -4.15 -1.54 15.93
CA HIS A 68 -3.76 -1.94 17.28
C HIS A 68 -4.96 -2.26 18.20
N GLY A 69 -5.96 -2.95 17.66
CA GLY A 69 -7.20 -3.31 18.38
C GLY A 69 -8.20 -2.17 18.56
N GLU A 70 -7.87 -0.95 18.16
CA GLU A 70 -8.76 0.21 18.27
C GLU A 70 -9.56 0.42 16.97
N ASP A 71 -10.88 0.55 17.07
CA ASP A 71 -11.74 0.81 15.91
C ASP A 71 -11.51 2.23 15.36
N ILE A 72 -10.96 2.29 14.14
CA ILE A 72 -10.68 3.56 13.45
C ILE A 72 -11.93 4.26 12.90
N LEU A 73 -13.08 3.57 12.88
CA LEU A 73 -14.35 4.12 12.40
C LEU A 73 -15.17 4.77 13.51
N ARG A 74 -14.75 4.65 14.78
CA ARG A 74 -15.41 5.25 15.93
C ARG A 74 -15.50 6.77 15.81
N ARG A 75 -16.56 7.34 16.43
CA ARG A 75 -16.72 8.80 16.45
C ARG A 75 -15.58 9.46 17.23
N GLY A 76 -15.02 10.52 16.64
CA GLY A 76 -13.91 11.28 17.26
C GLY A 76 -12.52 10.65 17.07
N PHE A 77 -12.38 9.61 16.27
CA PHE A 77 -11.08 9.04 15.93
C PHE A 77 -10.19 10.06 15.18
N ASN A 78 -8.91 10.14 15.56
CA ASN A 78 -7.96 11.09 14.95
C ASN A 78 -7.39 10.57 13.63
N ALA A 79 -8.17 10.68 12.57
CA ALA A 79 -7.77 10.23 11.23
C ALA A 79 -6.47 10.86 10.68
N PRO A 80 -6.14 12.16 10.92
CA PRO A 80 -4.85 12.70 10.54
C PRO A 80 -3.65 12.03 11.23
N ALA A 81 -3.72 11.76 12.53
CA ALA A 81 -2.68 11.04 13.25
C ALA A 81 -2.54 9.59 12.77
N TYR A 82 -3.67 8.93 12.53
CA TYR A 82 -3.70 7.59 11.95
C TYR A 82 -3.03 7.54 10.57
N ARG A 83 -3.39 8.43 9.64
CA ARG A 83 -2.79 8.49 8.29
C ARG A 83 -1.31 8.86 8.30
N ALA A 84 -0.78 9.43 9.38
CA ALA A 84 0.66 9.60 9.56
C ALA A 84 1.36 8.27 9.90
N ARG A 85 0.64 7.31 10.51
CA ARG A 85 1.15 5.97 10.87
C ARG A 85 0.85 4.91 9.82
N VAL A 86 -0.26 5.07 9.10
CA VAL A 86 -0.66 4.19 8.00
C VAL A 86 -0.59 4.99 6.71
N GLY A 87 0.61 5.01 6.12
CA GLY A 87 0.92 5.76 4.90
C GLY A 87 0.27 5.13 3.66
N MET A 88 0.14 5.90 2.59
CA MET A 88 -0.39 5.39 1.32
C MET A 88 0.38 5.96 0.12
N VAL A 89 0.76 5.06 -0.77
CA VAL A 89 1.36 5.35 -2.09
C VAL A 89 0.32 5.02 -3.15
N PHE A 90 0.03 5.99 -4.00
CA PHE A 90 -1.04 5.91 -5.01
C PHE A 90 -0.48 5.56 -6.39
N GLN A 91 -1.32 5.03 -7.25
CA GLN A 91 -1.04 4.81 -8.67
C GLN A 91 -0.64 6.10 -9.40
N SER A 92 -1.27 7.23 -9.09
CA SER A 92 -1.07 8.53 -9.77
C SER A 92 -0.06 9.44 -9.05
N PHE A 93 0.92 8.92 -8.35
CA PHE A 93 2.01 9.60 -7.61
C PHE A 93 1.54 10.69 -6.61
N ASN A 94 0.58 11.52 -6.97
CA ASN A 94 -0.04 12.58 -6.16
C ASN A 94 0.98 13.55 -5.53
N LEU A 95 2.05 13.90 -6.27
CA LEU A 95 3.02 14.87 -5.82
C LEU A 95 2.44 16.30 -5.90
N PHE A 96 2.82 17.14 -4.96
CA PHE A 96 2.47 18.56 -4.97
C PHE A 96 3.24 19.26 -6.10
N ALA A 97 2.54 19.64 -7.18
CA ALA A 97 3.15 20.18 -8.39
C ALA A 97 3.88 21.54 -8.19
N ASN A 98 3.47 22.30 -7.16
CA ASN A 98 4.06 23.58 -6.77
C ASN A 98 5.27 23.45 -5.85
N MET A 99 5.63 22.25 -5.42
CA MET A 99 6.76 21.92 -4.54
C MET A 99 7.83 21.15 -5.32
N ASN A 100 9.10 21.34 -4.97
CA ASN A 100 10.17 20.47 -5.43
C ASN A 100 10.16 19.11 -4.71
N VAL A 101 11.07 18.20 -5.08
CA VAL A 101 11.18 16.85 -4.50
C VAL A 101 11.39 16.88 -2.98
N LEU A 102 12.34 17.69 -2.51
CA LEU A 102 12.64 17.81 -1.08
C LEU A 102 11.42 18.35 -0.30
N GLU A 103 10.81 19.42 -0.81
CA GLU A 103 9.62 20.03 -0.20
C GLU A 103 8.44 19.07 -0.15
N ASN A 104 8.24 18.23 -1.18
CA ASN A 104 7.22 17.18 -1.19
C ASN A 104 7.42 16.22 -0.02
N CYS A 105 8.66 15.76 0.22
CA CYS A 105 8.95 14.84 1.32
C CYS A 105 8.83 15.51 2.69
N MET A 106 9.21 16.78 2.82
CA MET A 106 9.13 17.52 4.10
C MET A 106 7.70 17.89 4.50
N ALA A 107 6.79 18.05 3.54
CA ALA A 107 5.48 18.67 3.75
C ALA A 107 4.65 18.01 4.87
N GLY A 108 4.61 16.68 4.91
CA GLY A 108 3.87 15.92 5.92
C GLY A 108 4.48 16.08 7.32
N MET A 109 5.79 15.95 7.41
CA MET A 109 6.53 16.06 8.68
C MET A 109 6.33 17.42 9.34
N VAL A 110 6.48 18.51 8.58
CA VAL A 110 6.34 19.87 9.09
C VAL A 110 4.87 20.19 9.43
N ARG A 111 3.92 19.82 8.56
CA ARG A 111 2.51 20.22 8.72
C ARG A 111 1.72 19.34 9.69
N VAL A 112 1.97 18.03 9.69
CA VAL A 112 1.21 17.05 10.46
C VAL A 112 1.95 16.66 11.74
N GLN A 113 3.23 16.25 11.63
CA GLN A 113 4.04 15.83 12.77
C GLN A 113 4.63 17.02 13.55
N LYS A 114 4.55 18.25 12.99
CA LYS A 114 5.08 19.49 13.60
C LYS A 114 6.58 19.45 13.87
N LEU A 115 7.34 18.69 13.06
CA LEU A 115 8.79 18.64 13.18
C LEU A 115 9.41 19.97 12.76
N GLU A 116 10.53 20.30 13.39
CA GLU A 116 11.43 21.38 12.99
C GLU A 116 11.87 21.18 11.54
N ARG A 117 12.02 22.30 10.81
CA ARG A 117 12.33 22.24 9.36
C ARG A 117 13.65 21.52 9.06
N GLU A 118 14.67 21.74 9.91
CA GLU A 118 15.98 21.11 9.67
C GLU A 118 15.91 19.61 9.91
N THR A 119 15.29 19.14 10.98
CA THR A 119 15.04 17.71 11.25
C THR A 119 14.22 17.07 10.11
N ALA A 120 13.18 17.77 9.64
CA ALA A 120 12.38 17.28 8.49
C ALA A 120 13.20 17.20 7.19
N ARG A 121 14.14 18.16 7.01
CA ARG A 121 15.02 18.18 5.85
C ARG A 121 16.02 17.01 5.89
N GLU A 122 16.68 16.78 7.00
CA GLU A 122 17.62 15.66 7.17
C GLU A 122 16.94 14.32 6.91
N ARG A 123 15.77 14.11 7.52
CA ARG A 123 14.97 12.90 7.31
C ARG A 123 14.50 12.74 5.86
N ALA A 124 14.05 13.81 5.22
CA ALA A 124 13.67 13.78 3.81
C ALA A 124 14.85 13.41 2.90
N LEU A 125 16.03 13.96 3.14
CA LEU A 125 17.26 13.63 2.41
C LEU A 125 17.63 12.15 2.57
N HIS A 126 17.57 11.61 3.79
CA HIS A 126 17.82 10.20 4.07
C HIS A 126 16.90 9.28 3.23
N TYR A 127 15.58 9.52 3.22
CA TYR A 127 14.66 8.69 2.45
C TYR A 127 14.76 8.92 0.93
N LEU A 128 15.11 10.12 0.50
CA LEU A 128 15.37 10.40 -0.93
C LEU A 128 16.64 9.69 -1.41
N GLU A 129 17.68 9.61 -0.60
CA GLU A 129 18.88 8.84 -0.89
C GLU A 129 18.55 7.35 -0.99
N LYS A 130 17.77 6.81 -0.04
CA LYS A 130 17.33 5.42 0.00
C LYS A 130 16.59 4.96 -1.26
N VAL A 131 15.82 5.84 -1.89
CA VAL A 131 15.10 5.55 -3.14
C VAL A 131 15.86 6.03 -4.39
N GLY A 132 17.13 6.46 -4.27
CA GLY A 132 17.97 6.92 -5.37
C GLY A 132 17.55 8.26 -5.98
N MET A 133 16.89 9.13 -5.20
CA MET A 133 16.37 10.43 -5.65
C MET A 133 17.15 11.63 -5.10
N ALA A 134 18.25 11.42 -4.36
CA ALA A 134 19.12 12.48 -3.85
C ALA A 134 19.60 13.48 -4.92
N PRO A 135 19.98 13.09 -6.16
CA PRO A 135 20.40 14.05 -7.19
C PRO A 135 19.29 14.99 -7.66
N TYR A 136 18.02 14.68 -7.38
CA TYR A 136 16.84 15.37 -7.92
C TYR A 136 16.10 16.24 -6.89
N ILE A 137 16.69 16.53 -5.71
CA ILE A 137 16.02 17.20 -4.60
C ILE A 137 15.43 18.58 -4.95
N HIS A 138 16.01 19.29 -5.92
CA HIS A 138 15.52 20.59 -6.39
C HIS A 138 14.60 20.51 -7.60
N ALA A 139 14.45 19.33 -8.22
CA ALA A 139 13.57 19.14 -9.37
C ALA A 139 12.08 19.26 -8.96
N ARG A 140 11.27 19.74 -9.87
CA ARG A 140 9.80 19.71 -9.72
C ARG A 140 9.22 18.46 -10.35
N PRO A 141 8.03 17.99 -9.92
CA PRO A 141 7.42 16.75 -10.44
C PRO A 141 7.39 16.65 -11.96
N ARG A 142 7.08 17.75 -12.66
CA ARG A 142 7.03 17.80 -14.14
C ARG A 142 8.37 17.55 -14.85
N GLN A 143 9.48 17.60 -14.13
CA GLN A 143 10.83 17.38 -14.64
C GLN A 143 11.31 15.94 -14.45
N LEU A 144 10.48 15.10 -13.83
CA LEU A 144 10.80 13.72 -13.47
C LEU A 144 10.04 12.75 -14.36
N SER A 145 10.68 11.60 -14.65
CA SER A 145 9.99 10.46 -15.25
C SER A 145 8.92 9.88 -14.30
N GLY A 146 8.01 9.06 -14.81
CA GLY A 146 6.98 8.40 -13.99
C GLY A 146 7.59 7.57 -12.85
N GLY A 147 8.61 6.75 -13.13
CA GLY A 147 9.31 5.96 -12.11
C GLY A 147 10.02 6.82 -11.06
N GLN A 148 10.62 7.95 -11.46
CA GLN A 148 11.19 8.93 -10.54
C GLN A 148 10.12 9.56 -9.65
N GLN A 149 8.98 9.96 -10.22
CA GLN A 149 7.86 10.52 -9.45
C GLN A 149 7.34 9.50 -8.44
N GLN A 150 7.23 8.21 -8.81
CA GLN A 150 6.78 7.16 -7.91
C GLN A 150 7.78 6.94 -6.78
N ARG A 151 9.09 6.92 -7.07
CA ARG A 151 10.11 6.80 -6.01
C ARG A 151 10.09 7.99 -5.04
N VAL A 152 9.83 9.20 -5.53
CA VAL A 152 9.59 10.37 -4.67
C VAL A 152 8.32 10.21 -3.82
N ALA A 153 7.24 9.66 -4.39
CA ALA A 153 6.01 9.40 -3.64
C ALA A 153 6.23 8.36 -2.51
N ILE A 154 7.05 7.33 -2.78
CA ILE A 154 7.48 6.35 -1.78
C ILE A 154 8.33 7.04 -0.70
N ALA A 155 9.35 7.81 -1.07
CA ALA A 155 10.19 8.55 -0.10
C ALA A 155 9.36 9.51 0.78
N ARG A 156 8.39 10.21 0.19
CA ARG A 156 7.47 11.10 0.92
C ARG A 156 6.65 10.33 1.96
N ALA A 157 6.18 9.14 1.62
CA ALA A 157 5.43 8.31 2.56
C ALA A 157 6.33 7.75 3.67
N LEU A 158 7.54 7.28 3.32
CA LEU A 158 8.54 6.76 4.27
C LEU A 158 9.05 7.83 5.24
N ALA A 159 9.18 9.09 4.79
CA ALA A 159 9.64 10.21 5.62
C ALA A 159 8.71 10.48 6.82
N MET A 160 7.45 10.04 6.74
CA MET A 160 6.52 10.08 7.87
C MET A 160 6.79 8.98 8.90
N GLU A 161 7.70 8.03 8.63
CA GLU A 161 7.99 6.84 9.45
C GLU A 161 6.71 6.05 9.80
N PRO A 162 5.98 5.58 8.79
CA PRO A 162 4.74 4.85 9.02
C PRO A 162 5.01 3.45 9.60
N GLU A 163 4.06 2.94 10.36
CA GLU A 163 4.08 1.54 10.82
C GLU A 163 3.58 0.57 9.75
N VAL A 164 2.68 1.05 8.88
CA VAL A 164 2.14 0.30 7.74
C VAL A 164 2.16 1.19 6.50
N LEU A 165 2.59 0.64 5.38
CA LEU A 165 2.56 1.34 4.10
C LEU A 165 1.65 0.60 3.11
N LEU A 166 0.61 1.30 2.66
CA LEU A 166 -0.35 0.82 1.67
C LEU A 166 0.10 1.23 0.27
N PHE A 167 0.09 0.30 -0.69
CA PHE A 167 0.39 0.56 -2.10
C PHE A 167 -0.81 0.24 -2.97
N ASP A 168 -1.35 1.25 -3.65
CA ASP A 168 -2.46 1.09 -4.59
C ASP A 168 -1.92 1.08 -6.02
N GLU A 169 -1.63 -0.09 -6.57
CA GLU A 169 -1.09 -0.32 -7.92
C GLU A 169 0.11 0.58 -8.28
N PRO A 170 1.22 0.53 -7.53
CA PRO A 170 2.31 1.52 -7.62
C PRO A 170 3.05 1.53 -8.96
N THR A 171 2.85 0.52 -9.83
CA THR A 171 3.52 0.39 -11.13
C THR A 171 2.59 0.59 -12.32
N SER A 172 1.27 0.61 -12.13
CA SER A 172 0.28 0.59 -13.23
C SER A 172 0.30 1.83 -14.13
N ALA A 173 0.84 2.97 -13.64
CA ALA A 173 1.00 4.20 -14.42
C ALA A 173 2.40 4.39 -15.02
N LEU A 174 3.24 3.34 -15.00
CA LEU A 174 4.64 3.39 -15.42
C LEU A 174 4.86 2.68 -16.75
N ASP A 175 5.86 3.18 -17.50
CA ASP A 175 6.41 2.43 -18.63
C ASP A 175 7.12 1.15 -18.11
N PRO A 176 7.06 0.03 -18.85
CA PRO A 176 7.65 -1.25 -18.44
C PRO A 176 9.11 -1.17 -18.00
N GLN A 177 9.90 -0.28 -18.64
CA GLN A 177 11.31 -0.07 -18.30
C GLN A 177 11.52 0.51 -16.89
N MET A 178 10.53 1.24 -16.36
CA MET A 178 10.61 1.90 -15.04
C MET A 178 10.02 1.06 -13.90
N VAL A 179 9.24 0.03 -14.22
CA VAL A 179 8.62 -0.86 -13.24
C VAL A 179 9.66 -1.51 -12.35
N GLY A 180 10.75 -2.02 -12.94
CA GLY A 180 11.82 -2.71 -12.22
C GLY A 180 12.47 -1.89 -11.10
N GLU A 181 12.69 -0.59 -11.34
CA GLU A 181 13.29 0.32 -10.35
C GLU A 181 12.39 0.52 -9.12
N VAL A 182 11.07 0.67 -9.34
CA VAL A 182 10.09 0.83 -8.26
C VAL A 182 9.95 -0.48 -7.46
N LEU A 183 9.86 -1.62 -8.15
CA LEU A 183 9.80 -2.93 -7.49
C LEU A 183 11.07 -3.24 -6.69
N ALA A 184 12.26 -2.82 -7.17
CA ALA A 184 13.50 -2.98 -6.43
C ALA A 184 13.49 -2.21 -5.10
N VAL A 185 12.99 -0.96 -5.09
CA VAL A 185 12.80 -0.20 -3.85
C VAL A 185 11.84 -0.93 -2.91
N MET A 186 10.70 -1.42 -3.40
CA MET A 186 9.72 -2.14 -2.58
C MET A 186 10.29 -3.45 -2.01
N ARG A 187 11.13 -4.19 -2.76
CA ARG A 187 11.85 -5.38 -2.24
C ARG A 187 12.78 -5.02 -1.08
N THR A 188 13.52 -3.92 -1.19
CA THR A 188 14.39 -3.43 -0.11
C THR A 188 13.58 -3.15 1.15
N LEU A 189 12.43 -2.49 1.03
CA LEU A 189 11.55 -2.19 2.17
C LEU A 189 10.99 -3.46 2.83
N ALA A 190 10.65 -4.48 2.03
CA ALA A 190 10.22 -5.78 2.53
C ALA A 190 11.31 -6.47 3.37
N VAL A 191 12.56 -6.49 2.84
CA VAL A 191 13.71 -7.07 3.55
C VAL A 191 14.01 -6.33 4.86
N GLU A 192 13.76 -5.04 4.92
CA GLU A 192 13.92 -4.22 6.13
C GLU A 192 12.80 -4.43 7.16
N GLY A 193 11.78 -5.25 6.86
CA GLY A 193 10.70 -5.60 7.76
C GLY A 193 9.59 -4.54 7.86
N LEU A 194 9.46 -3.64 6.86
CA LEU A 194 8.33 -2.71 6.82
C LEU A 194 7.03 -3.48 6.56
N THR A 195 6.02 -3.25 7.40
CA THR A 195 4.69 -3.81 7.17
C THR A 195 4.06 -3.17 5.95
N MET A 196 3.67 -3.98 4.97
CA MET A 196 3.12 -3.50 3.70
C MET A 196 1.84 -4.23 3.31
N LEU A 197 0.88 -3.47 2.77
CA LEU A 197 -0.31 -4.01 2.11
C LEU A 197 -0.33 -3.47 0.68
N ILE A 198 -0.19 -4.36 -0.29
CA ILE A 198 0.13 -4.02 -1.67
C ILE A 198 -0.93 -4.56 -2.63
N VAL A 199 -1.65 -3.67 -3.31
CA VAL A 199 -2.46 -4.03 -4.47
C VAL A 199 -1.55 -3.99 -5.70
N THR A 200 -1.42 -5.09 -6.41
CA THR A 200 -0.53 -5.19 -7.57
C THR A 200 -1.03 -6.14 -8.64
N HIS A 201 -0.59 -5.91 -9.89
CA HIS A 201 -0.70 -6.80 -11.03
C HIS A 201 0.63 -7.48 -11.38
N GLU A 202 1.69 -7.22 -10.63
CA GLU A 202 3.02 -7.81 -10.79
C GLU A 202 3.09 -9.16 -10.07
N MET A 203 2.61 -10.23 -10.72
CA MET A 203 2.45 -11.55 -10.09
C MET A 203 3.77 -12.16 -9.62
N ALA A 204 4.86 -12.01 -10.42
CA ALA A 204 6.18 -12.48 -10.01
C ALA A 204 6.67 -11.75 -8.75
N PHE A 205 6.47 -10.43 -8.67
CA PHE A 205 6.80 -9.65 -7.49
C PHE A 205 5.97 -10.10 -6.27
N ALA A 206 4.65 -10.26 -6.43
CA ALA A 206 3.78 -10.71 -5.35
C ALA A 206 4.22 -12.08 -4.81
N ARG A 207 4.51 -13.04 -5.70
CA ARG A 207 4.99 -14.38 -5.32
C ARG A 207 6.30 -14.32 -4.53
N ASP A 208 7.27 -13.50 -5.00
CA ASP A 208 8.64 -13.50 -4.48
C ASP A 208 8.80 -12.71 -3.17
N VAL A 209 7.91 -11.75 -2.88
CA VAL A 209 8.12 -10.76 -1.81
C VAL A 209 7.07 -10.88 -0.69
N SER A 210 5.87 -11.40 -0.98
CA SER A 210 4.82 -11.45 0.03
C SER A 210 5.04 -12.56 1.07
N THR A 211 4.60 -12.29 2.30
CA THR A 211 4.41 -13.28 3.36
C THR A 211 3.01 -13.86 3.31
N HIS A 212 2.06 -13.10 2.77
CA HIS A 212 0.66 -13.46 2.64
C HIS A 212 0.06 -12.90 1.35
N VAL A 213 -0.82 -13.66 0.71
CA VAL A 213 -1.52 -13.26 -0.51
C VAL A 213 -3.02 -13.41 -0.31
N ALA A 214 -3.78 -12.37 -0.67
CA ALA A 214 -5.25 -12.40 -0.70
C ALA A 214 -5.74 -12.22 -2.14
N PHE A 215 -6.46 -13.19 -2.66
CA PHE A 215 -7.10 -13.12 -3.98
C PHE A 215 -8.52 -12.57 -3.83
N MET A 216 -8.78 -11.42 -4.46
CA MET A 216 -10.10 -10.79 -4.48
C MET A 216 -10.82 -11.03 -5.81
N ASP A 217 -12.04 -11.56 -5.72
CA ASP A 217 -12.97 -11.71 -6.85
C ASP A 217 -14.39 -11.31 -6.44
N GLY A 218 -15.09 -10.55 -7.29
CA GLY A 218 -16.48 -10.17 -7.05
C GLY A 218 -16.76 -9.43 -5.74
N GLY A 219 -15.78 -8.72 -5.20
CA GLY A 219 -15.93 -7.94 -3.96
C GLY A 219 -15.74 -8.72 -2.67
N VAL A 220 -15.24 -9.96 -2.72
CA VAL A 220 -14.88 -10.79 -1.58
C VAL A 220 -13.41 -11.21 -1.65
N ILE A 221 -12.80 -11.59 -0.53
CA ILE A 221 -11.56 -12.37 -0.52
C ILE A 221 -11.98 -13.81 -0.76
N ALA A 222 -11.70 -14.30 -1.97
CA ALA A 222 -12.13 -15.64 -2.42
C ALA A 222 -11.15 -16.72 -1.96
N GLU A 223 -9.89 -16.36 -1.77
CA GLU A 223 -8.84 -17.25 -1.25
C GLU A 223 -7.71 -16.41 -0.65
N GLU A 224 -7.11 -16.86 0.43
CA GLU A 224 -5.93 -16.23 1.02
C GLU A 224 -5.03 -17.26 1.68
N GLY A 225 -3.74 -16.98 1.71
CA GLY A 225 -2.73 -17.88 2.29
C GLY A 225 -1.31 -17.45 1.97
N PRO A 226 -0.32 -18.27 2.33
CA PRO A 226 1.07 -18.04 1.96
C PRO A 226 1.26 -18.13 0.44
N PRO A 227 2.25 -17.39 -0.13
CA PRO A 227 2.40 -17.29 -1.59
C PRO A 227 2.55 -18.63 -2.29
N HIS A 228 3.23 -19.62 -1.71
CA HIS A 228 3.40 -20.93 -2.35
C HIS A 228 2.06 -21.68 -2.52
N GLU A 229 1.11 -21.54 -1.59
CA GLU A 229 -0.23 -22.15 -1.70
C GLU A 229 -1.02 -21.45 -2.81
N ILE A 230 -1.07 -20.12 -2.80
CA ILE A 230 -1.88 -19.35 -3.74
C ILE A 230 -1.34 -19.43 -5.18
N PHE A 231 -0.02 -19.41 -5.38
CA PHE A 231 0.57 -19.38 -6.72
C PHE A 231 0.83 -20.77 -7.32
N GLU A 232 1.10 -21.80 -6.49
CA GLU A 232 1.50 -23.12 -6.97
C GLU A 232 0.37 -24.14 -6.88
N ALA A 233 -0.47 -24.05 -5.85
CA ALA A 233 -1.53 -25.02 -5.57
C ALA A 233 -2.86 -24.38 -5.12
N PRO A 234 -3.39 -23.36 -5.85
CA PRO A 234 -4.62 -22.69 -5.43
C PRO A 234 -5.81 -23.66 -5.37
N GLU A 235 -6.55 -23.63 -4.28
CA GLU A 235 -7.72 -24.49 -4.07
C GLU A 235 -8.97 -23.94 -4.79
N ASN A 236 -9.12 -22.62 -4.84
CA ASN A 236 -10.28 -21.98 -5.44
C ASN A 236 -10.18 -22.00 -6.97
N PRO A 237 -11.20 -22.51 -7.71
CA PRO A 237 -11.21 -22.53 -9.17
C PRO A 237 -11.04 -21.13 -9.81
N ARG A 238 -11.55 -20.09 -9.18
CA ARG A 238 -11.43 -18.70 -9.67
C ARG A 238 -10.00 -18.19 -9.56
N THR A 239 -9.29 -18.53 -8.47
CA THR A 239 -7.86 -18.21 -8.31
C THR A 239 -7.04 -18.90 -9.40
N ARG A 240 -7.30 -20.19 -9.65
CA ARG A 240 -6.65 -20.94 -10.74
C ARG A 240 -6.88 -20.31 -12.10
N GLU A 241 -8.13 -19.98 -12.43
CA GLU A 241 -8.48 -19.32 -13.68
C GLU A 241 -7.76 -17.96 -13.82
N PHE A 242 -7.72 -17.15 -12.75
CA PHE A 242 -7.04 -15.87 -12.76
C PHE A 242 -5.54 -16.04 -13.00
N LEU A 243 -4.87 -16.89 -12.22
CA LEU A 243 -3.42 -17.09 -12.30
C LEU A 243 -2.97 -17.75 -13.60
N SER A 244 -3.77 -18.64 -14.21
CA SER A 244 -3.43 -19.28 -15.48
C SER A 244 -3.14 -18.29 -16.61
N ARG A 245 -3.74 -17.09 -16.57
CA ARG A 245 -3.53 -16.01 -17.54
C ARG A 245 -2.15 -15.35 -17.41
N PHE A 246 -1.50 -15.51 -16.25
CA PHE A 246 -0.18 -14.91 -15.95
C PHE A 246 0.95 -15.96 -15.97
N MET A 247 0.62 -17.24 -15.72
CA MET A 247 1.60 -18.33 -15.71
C MET A 247 1.90 -18.91 -17.11
N ALA A 248 1.07 -18.57 -18.12
CA ALA A 248 1.21 -19.02 -19.51
C ALA A 248 2.16 -18.14 -20.37
N ARG A 249 2.96 -17.29 -19.75
CA ARG A 249 3.92 -16.40 -20.44
C ARG A 249 5.35 -16.68 -20.07
#